data_de7a35897dd7ea1a33c9a45da5dc6bb3
#
_entry.id   de7a35897dd7ea1a33c9a45da5dc6bb3
#
_cell.length_a   1.000
_cell.length_b   1.000
_cell.length_c   1.000
_cell.angle_alpha   90.00
_cell.angle_beta   90.00
_cell.angle_gamma   90.00
#
_symmetry.space_group_name_H-M   'P 1'
#
loop_
_entity.id
_entity.type
_entity.pdbx_description
1 polymer ?
#
loop_
_entity_poly.entity_id
_entity_poly.type
_entity_poly.pdbx_seq_one_letter_code
_entity_poly.pdbx_strand_id
1 'polypeptide(L)'
;MRWTKFALVGALTALALTVVVASGFARAQATKMALVADIGGLNDKSFNQAANAGRLKVQAKLGVQTRVYITQSATDRIPNLQTAAQSGYGIVFATGFFMGDPLDKVAPKFPNTKFAGIDVSVASIPSKAPNVRGIQFKEQEAGYLAGYIAGLTVKQQGGPQVVSAIGANTVPPIVRYMGGYRAGAKRANSKVTVILSYANDPTFSDQAKCKETALNQIQQKTQVIFAVAGGCGLGALNAAKEAKLWGIGVDVDQGYLGSYMLTSALKDVAAAVYLTTQEFKKNPGAFKGGFDKVFNVKNGGIGYGKVSTKLKNRAAIIKKTNAIKKLIASGKIKPPAK
;
A
#
# COMPACT_ATOMS: atom_id res chain seq x y z
N MET A 1 -71.86 -13.31 80.51
CA MET A 1 -71.52 -12.13 79.77
C MET A 1 -70.01 -12.10 79.60
N ARG A 2 -69.48 -12.56 78.51
CA ARG A 2 -68.02 -12.65 78.26
C ARG A 2 -67.67 -11.89 77.01
N TRP A 3 -66.81 -10.93 77.18
CA TRP A 3 -66.25 -10.10 76.10
C TRP A 3 -65.02 -10.78 75.55
N THR A 4 -65.01 -11.11 74.30
CA THR A 4 -63.88 -11.69 73.60
C THR A 4 -63.16 -10.48 72.91
N LYS A 5 -61.85 -10.32 73.22
CA LYS A 5 -60.96 -9.36 72.61
C LYS A 5 -60.40 -9.98 71.33
N PHE A 6 -60.61 -9.31 70.18
CA PHE A 6 -59.91 -9.63 68.94
C PHE A 6 -58.59 -8.88 68.89
N ALA A 7 -57.48 -9.60 68.81
CA ALA A 7 -56.17 -9.03 68.57
C ALA A 7 -55.96 -8.95 67.04
N LEU A 8 -55.67 -7.75 66.55
CA LEU A 8 -55.25 -7.51 65.18
C LEU A 8 -53.76 -7.84 65.07
N VAL A 9 -53.39 -8.82 64.29
CA VAL A 9 -52.00 -9.06 63.89
C VAL A 9 -51.77 -8.34 62.58
N GLY A 10 -50.99 -7.27 62.61
CA GLY A 10 -50.53 -6.56 61.43
C GLY A 10 -49.35 -7.29 60.78
N ALA A 11 -49.57 -7.83 59.59
CA ALA A 11 -48.51 -8.38 58.74
C ALA A 11 -47.82 -7.26 57.99
N LEU A 12 -46.60 -6.90 58.40
CA LEU A 12 -45.66 -6.07 57.62
C LEU A 12 -45.06 -6.92 56.47
N THR A 13 -45.56 -6.77 55.28
CA THR A 13 -44.92 -7.29 54.05
C THR A 13 -43.79 -6.33 53.63
N ALA A 14 -42.56 -6.72 53.93
CA ALA A 14 -41.35 -6.04 53.41
C ALA A 14 -41.20 -6.35 51.90
N LEU A 15 -41.51 -5.34 51.06
CA LEU A 15 -41.29 -5.40 49.65
C LEU A 15 -39.79 -5.16 49.37
N ALA A 16 -39.06 -6.26 49.19
CA ALA A 16 -37.64 -6.20 48.78
C ALA A 16 -37.58 -5.80 47.27
N LEU A 17 -37.27 -4.52 47.00
CA LEU A 17 -36.93 -4.04 45.67
C LEU A 17 -35.57 -4.61 45.29
N THR A 18 -35.54 -5.69 44.54
CA THR A 18 -34.34 -6.18 43.85
C THR A 18 -34.06 -5.28 42.67
N VAL A 19 -33.18 -4.28 42.88
CA VAL A 19 -32.57 -3.51 41.78
C VAL A 19 -31.66 -4.46 41.00
N VAL A 20 -32.15 -5.03 39.90
CA VAL A 20 -31.33 -5.71 38.91
C VAL A 20 -30.52 -4.65 38.21
N VAL A 21 -29.30 -4.43 38.72
CA VAL A 21 -28.27 -3.68 37.98
C VAL A 21 -27.94 -4.51 36.75
N ALA A 22 -28.64 -4.28 35.65
CA ALA A 22 -28.25 -4.79 34.33
C ALA A 22 -26.89 -4.16 34.01
N SER A 23 -25.82 -4.81 34.46
CA SER A 23 -24.46 -4.53 33.98
C SER A 23 -24.49 -4.86 32.48
N GLY A 24 -24.86 -3.89 31.68
CA GLY A 24 -24.73 -3.94 30.24
C GLY A 24 -23.26 -4.14 29.93
N PHE A 25 -22.82 -5.39 29.87
CA PHE A 25 -21.59 -5.70 29.17
C PHE A 25 -21.80 -5.22 27.74
N ALA A 26 -21.38 -3.98 27.47
CA ALA A 26 -21.26 -3.50 26.10
C ALA A 26 -20.37 -4.50 25.41
N ARG A 27 -20.98 -5.46 24.70
CA ARG A 27 -20.28 -6.47 23.91
C ARG A 27 -19.40 -5.62 22.97
N ALA A 28 -18.11 -5.61 23.24
CA ALA A 28 -17.16 -4.86 22.40
C ALA A 28 -17.49 -5.21 20.96
N GLN A 29 -18.00 -4.24 20.22
CA GLN A 29 -18.44 -4.47 18.85
C GLN A 29 -17.25 -5.04 18.10
N ALA A 30 -17.41 -6.26 17.57
CA ALA A 30 -16.33 -6.99 16.94
C ALA A 30 -15.66 -6.08 15.90
N THR A 31 -14.37 -5.85 16.03
CA THR A 31 -13.62 -5.02 15.10
C THR A 31 -13.80 -5.53 13.69
N LYS A 32 -14.36 -4.70 12.81
CA LYS A 32 -14.56 -5.01 11.39
C LYS A 32 -13.71 -4.08 10.54
N MET A 33 -13.12 -4.62 9.48
CA MET A 33 -12.26 -3.88 8.56
C MET A 33 -12.71 -4.06 7.12
N ALA A 34 -12.84 -2.97 6.38
CA ALA A 34 -13.08 -3.00 4.93
C ALA A 34 -11.85 -2.51 4.16
N LEU A 35 -11.65 -3.09 2.98
CA LEU A 35 -10.70 -2.63 1.98
C LEU A 35 -11.47 -2.20 0.72
N VAL A 36 -11.35 -0.96 0.30
CA VAL A 36 -11.82 -0.49 -1.00
C VAL A 36 -10.61 -0.46 -1.92
N ALA A 37 -10.52 -1.47 -2.79
CA ALA A 37 -9.48 -1.57 -3.81
C ALA A 37 -9.82 -0.68 -5.00
N ASP A 38 -8.84 0.04 -5.55
CA ASP A 38 -9.05 0.87 -6.74
C ASP A 38 -9.09 0.03 -8.03
N ILE A 39 -9.32 0.69 -9.16
CA ILE A 39 -9.37 0.09 -10.50
C ILE A 39 -8.10 -0.78 -10.74
N GLY A 40 -8.23 -1.82 -11.55
CA GLY A 40 -7.16 -2.80 -11.80
C GLY A 40 -7.40 -4.14 -11.10
N GLY A 41 -8.34 -4.18 -10.14
CA GLY A 41 -8.76 -5.42 -9.46
C GLY A 41 -7.69 -6.01 -8.54
N LEU A 42 -7.96 -7.22 -8.02
CA LEU A 42 -7.12 -7.85 -6.99
C LEU A 42 -6.00 -8.75 -7.55
N ASN A 43 -5.94 -8.89 -8.88
CA ASN A 43 -4.96 -9.75 -9.57
C ASN A 43 -3.93 -8.94 -10.38
N ASP A 44 -3.71 -7.68 -10.02
CA ASP A 44 -2.76 -6.78 -10.68
C ASP A 44 -1.28 -7.19 -10.50
N LYS A 45 -1.04 -8.24 -9.72
CA LYS A 45 0.29 -8.76 -9.34
C LYS A 45 1.19 -7.73 -8.66
N SER A 46 0.59 -6.67 -8.12
CA SER A 46 1.27 -5.50 -7.56
C SER A 46 0.47 -4.90 -6.39
N PHE A 47 0.04 -3.66 -6.51
CA PHE A 47 -0.46 -2.77 -5.46
C PHE A 47 -1.78 -3.24 -4.82
N ASN A 48 -2.83 -3.44 -5.61
CA ASN A 48 -4.13 -3.88 -5.09
C ASN A 48 -4.06 -5.30 -4.51
N GLN A 49 -3.33 -6.21 -5.19
CA GLN A 49 -3.09 -7.55 -4.67
C GLN A 49 -2.34 -7.50 -3.34
N ALA A 50 -1.34 -6.63 -3.19
CA ALA A 50 -0.61 -6.45 -1.93
C ALA A 50 -1.51 -5.93 -0.80
N ALA A 51 -2.38 -4.94 -1.09
CA ALA A 51 -3.35 -4.45 -0.12
C ALA A 51 -4.32 -5.55 0.33
N ASN A 52 -4.83 -6.35 -0.61
CA ASN A 52 -5.71 -7.49 -0.31
C ASN A 52 -4.98 -8.61 0.46
N ALA A 53 -3.71 -8.86 0.17
CA ALA A 53 -2.90 -9.79 0.97
C ALA A 53 -2.79 -9.33 2.43
N GLY A 54 -2.64 -8.02 2.65
CA GLY A 54 -2.70 -7.41 3.99
C GLY A 54 -4.05 -7.64 4.68
N ARG A 55 -5.17 -7.46 3.96
CA ARG A 55 -6.51 -7.75 4.46
C ARG A 55 -6.67 -9.23 4.84
N LEU A 56 -6.23 -10.15 4.00
CA LEU A 56 -6.28 -11.59 4.29
C LEU A 56 -5.42 -11.94 5.51
N LYS A 57 -4.24 -11.32 5.65
CA LYS A 57 -3.38 -11.48 6.84
C LYS A 57 -4.06 -10.95 8.10
N VAL A 58 -4.78 -9.83 8.03
CA VAL A 58 -5.59 -9.29 9.13
C VAL A 58 -6.65 -10.32 9.56
N GLN A 59 -7.39 -10.88 8.62
CA GLN A 59 -8.41 -11.91 8.91
C GLN A 59 -7.78 -13.12 9.58
N ALA A 60 -6.69 -13.66 9.01
CA ALA A 60 -6.07 -14.89 9.49
C ALA A 60 -5.33 -14.73 10.84
N LYS A 61 -4.66 -13.60 11.07
CA LYS A 61 -3.78 -13.40 12.23
C LYS A 61 -4.40 -12.59 13.36
N LEU A 62 -5.37 -11.74 13.06
CA LEU A 62 -6.03 -10.91 14.07
C LEU A 62 -7.47 -11.34 14.35
N GLY A 63 -8.04 -12.29 13.60
CA GLY A 63 -9.43 -12.72 13.76
C GLY A 63 -10.43 -11.59 13.49
N VAL A 64 -10.04 -10.57 12.71
CA VAL A 64 -10.89 -9.44 12.36
C VAL A 64 -11.77 -9.83 11.18
N GLN A 65 -13.08 -9.57 11.27
CA GLN A 65 -13.98 -9.74 10.13
C GLN A 65 -13.61 -8.72 9.05
N THR A 66 -13.37 -9.20 7.82
CA THR A 66 -12.95 -8.33 6.73
C THR A 66 -13.83 -8.47 5.49
N ARG A 67 -13.94 -7.39 4.72
CA ARG A 67 -14.55 -7.37 3.38
C ARG A 67 -13.72 -6.55 2.42
N VAL A 68 -13.74 -6.90 1.14
CA VAL A 68 -13.17 -6.10 0.07
C VAL A 68 -14.30 -5.60 -0.84
N TYR A 69 -14.21 -4.33 -1.23
CA TYR A 69 -15.04 -3.69 -2.27
C TYR A 69 -14.11 -3.38 -3.44
N ILE A 70 -14.49 -3.81 -4.63
CA ILE A 70 -13.69 -3.63 -5.83
C ILE A 70 -14.27 -2.48 -6.64
N THR A 71 -13.45 -1.50 -6.97
CA THR A 71 -13.81 -0.38 -7.83
C THR A 71 -13.60 -0.78 -9.28
N GLN A 72 -14.67 -0.77 -10.08
CA GLN A 72 -14.61 -1.08 -11.51
C GLN A 72 -14.38 0.19 -12.34
N SER A 73 -14.92 1.31 -11.87
CA SER A 73 -14.82 2.62 -12.52
C SER A 73 -14.54 3.72 -11.50
N ALA A 74 -14.12 4.89 -11.95
CA ALA A 74 -13.87 6.03 -11.07
C ALA A 74 -15.11 6.46 -10.26
N THR A 75 -16.31 6.26 -10.82
CA THR A 75 -17.58 6.60 -10.20
C THR A 75 -17.93 5.70 -9.03
N ASP A 76 -17.36 4.50 -8.92
CA ASP A 76 -17.64 3.55 -7.82
C ASP A 76 -16.87 3.89 -6.54
N ARG A 77 -15.84 4.74 -6.59
CA ARG A 77 -14.98 5.04 -5.44
C ARG A 77 -15.76 5.58 -4.26
N ILE A 78 -16.62 6.58 -4.49
CA ILE A 78 -17.46 7.19 -3.45
C ILE A 78 -18.51 6.20 -2.94
N PRO A 79 -19.36 5.56 -3.76
CA PRO A 79 -20.33 4.57 -3.31
C PRO A 79 -19.71 3.42 -2.51
N ASN A 80 -18.55 2.90 -2.93
CA ASN A 80 -17.88 1.83 -2.23
C ASN A 80 -17.41 2.25 -0.82
N LEU A 81 -16.84 3.45 -0.67
CA LEU A 81 -16.46 3.99 0.63
C LEU A 81 -17.67 4.22 1.54
N GLN A 82 -18.75 4.79 0.98
CA GLN A 82 -20.01 5.02 1.71
C GLN A 82 -20.62 3.70 2.18
N THR A 83 -20.74 2.71 1.28
CA THR A 83 -21.27 1.38 1.60
C THR A 83 -20.46 0.70 2.69
N ALA A 84 -19.12 0.79 2.63
CA ALA A 84 -18.25 0.24 3.67
C ALA A 84 -18.52 0.92 5.03
N ALA A 85 -18.59 2.24 5.08
CA ALA A 85 -18.88 2.99 6.32
C ALA A 85 -20.28 2.68 6.88
N GLN A 86 -21.31 2.68 6.02
CA GLN A 86 -22.71 2.36 6.38
C GLN A 86 -22.87 0.92 6.89
N SER A 87 -22.07 -0.01 6.39
CA SER A 87 -22.08 -1.43 6.83
C SER A 87 -21.41 -1.66 8.19
N GLY A 88 -21.01 -0.59 8.90
CA GLY A 88 -20.49 -0.66 10.26
C GLY A 88 -19.04 -1.19 10.34
N TYR A 89 -18.24 -1.02 9.30
CA TYR A 89 -16.80 -1.27 9.38
C TYR A 89 -16.13 -0.15 10.17
N GLY A 90 -15.50 -0.49 11.29
CA GLY A 90 -14.86 0.51 12.17
C GLY A 90 -13.62 1.16 11.55
N ILE A 91 -12.93 0.43 10.65
CA ILE A 91 -11.83 0.97 9.85
C ILE A 91 -12.01 0.58 8.38
N VAL A 92 -11.86 1.56 7.48
CA VAL A 92 -11.99 1.41 6.02
C VAL A 92 -10.69 1.88 5.37
N PHE A 93 -10.03 0.97 4.64
CA PHE A 93 -8.87 1.31 3.82
C PHE A 93 -9.33 1.74 2.43
N ALA A 94 -8.84 2.88 1.97
CA ALA A 94 -9.00 3.40 0.62
C ALA A 94 -7.66 3.24 -0.11
N THR A 95 -7.62 2.43 -1.17
CA THR A 95 -6.38 2.00 -1.80
C THR A 95 -6.08 2.85 -3.04
N GLY A 96 -5.02 3.66 -2.98
CA GLY A 96 -4.49 4.39 -4.12
C GLY A 96 -4.71 5.91 -4.07
N PHE A 97 -3.84 6.62 -4.78
CA PHE A 97 -3.79 8.08 -4.83
C PHE A 97 -5.14 8.72 -5.20
N PHE A 98 -5.86 8.12 -6.16
CA PHE A 98 -7.14 8.65 -6.61
C PHE A 98 -8.28 8.52 -5.60
N MET A 99 -8.05 7.89 -4.45
CA MET A 99 -9.01 7.85 -3.34
C MET A 99 -9.00 9.13 -2.49
N GLY A 100 -8.12 10.09 -2.77
CA GLY A 100 -8.03 11.34 -2.01
C GLY A 100 -9.32 12.16 -2.04
N ASP A 101 -9.84 12.50 -3.22
CA ASP A 101 -11.10 13.21 -3.40
C ASP A 101 -12.33 12.42 -2.87
N PRO A 102 -12.46 11.10 -3.13
CA PRO A 102 -13.49 10.29 -2.49
C PRO A 102 -13.44 10.32 -0.95
N LEU A 103 -12.26 10.25 -0.34
CA LEU A 103 -12.09 10.34 1.12
C LEU A 103 -12.50 11.71 1.64
N ASP A 104 -12.16 12.78 0.93
CA ASP A 104 -12.56 14.15 1.27
C ASP A 104 -14.09 14.32 1.38
N LYS A 105 -14.81 13.71 0.43
CA LYS A 105 -16.28 13.79 0.35
C LYS A 105 -17.00 12.85 1.32
N VAL A 106 -16.39 11.72 1.67
CA VAL A 106 -17.04 10.66 2.45
C VAL A 106 -16.69 10.74 3.93
N ALA A 107 -15.43 10.91 4.30
CA ALA A 107 -15.00 10.79 5.69
C ALA A 107 -15.71 11.76 6.67
N PRO A 108 -15.99 13.03 6.31
CA PRO A 108 -16.71 13.95 7.19
C PRO A 108 -18.13 13.48 7.54
N LYS A 109 -18.78 12.70 6.65
CA LYS A 109 -20.15 12.20 6.84
C LYS A 109 -20.21 10.99 7.77
N PHE A 110 -19.07 10.36 8.07
CA PHE A 110 -18.96 9.16 8.90
C PHE A 110 -17.91 9.34 10.01
N PRO A 111 -18.10 10.26 10.97
CA PRO A 111 -17.10 10.62 11.97
C PRO A 111 -16.67 9.45 12.88
N ASN A 112 -17.56 8.47 13.06
CA ASN A 112 -17.29 7.28 13.87
C ASN A 112 -16.50 6.20 13.13
N THR A 113 -16.45 6.23 11.79
CA THR A 113 -15.62 5.33 10.96
C THR A 113 -14.22 5.92 10.83
N LYS A 114 -13.19 5.10 11.02
CA LYS A 114 -11.80 5.49 10.76
C LYS A 114 -11.45 5.12 9.32
N PHE A 115 -10.79 6.03 8.63
CA PHE A 115 -10.34 5.81 7.26
C PHE A 115 -8.81 5.82 7.20
N ALA A 116 -8.24 4.92 6.39
CA ALA A 116 -6.81 4.85 6.12
C ALA A 116 -6.59 4.94 4.60
N GLY A 117 -6.08 6.06 4.11
CA GLY A 117 -5.83 6.30 2.68
C GLY A 117 -4.42 5.85 2.29
N ILE A 118 -4.30 4.75 1.55
CA ILE A 118 -3.01 4.25 1.05
C ILE A 118 -2.61 5.11 -0.16
N ASP A 119 -1.42 5.71 -0.10
CA ASP A 119 -0.91 6.72 -1.05
C ASP A 119 -1.70 8.05 -1.07
N VAL A 120 -2.54 8.26 -0.07
CA VAL A 120 -3.25 9.53 0.13
C VAL A 120 -2.61 10.27 1.30
N SER A 121 -2.15 11.51 1.07
CA SER A 121 -1.69 12.39 2.14
C SER A 121 -2.87 13.16 2.71
N VAL A 122 -2.96 13.25 4.04
CA VAL A 122 -4.00 14.09 4.69
C VAL A 122 -3.86 15.57 4.34
N ALA A 123 -2.65 16.02 3.98
CA ALA A 123 -2.41 17.37 3.52
C ALA A 123 -3.11 17.69 2.18
N SER A 124 -3.40 16.65 1.38
CA SER A 124 -4.11 16.77 0.10
C SER A 124 -5.64 16.64 0.23
N ILE A 125 -6.16 16.47 1.45
CA ILE A 125 -7.60 16.36 1.73
C ILE A 125 -8.10 17.73 2.25
N PRO A 126 -8.88 18.50 1.46
CA PRO A 126 -9.35 19.84 1.83
C PRO A 126 -10.14 19.88 3.14
N SER A 127 -11.03 18.90 3.37
CA SER A 127 -11.84 18.81 4.59
C SER A 127 -11.02 18.60 5.86
N LYS A 128 -9.77 18.12 5.75
CA LYS A 128 -8.90 17.76 6.89
C LYS A 128 -9.63 16.90 7.93
N ALA A 129 -10.48 15.99 7.45
CA ALA A 129 -11.31 15.14 8.29
C ALA A 129 -10.45 14.41 9.34
N PRO A 130 -10.71 14.58 10.64
CA PRO A 130 -9.84 14.08 11.72
C PRO A 130 -9.86 12.55 11.85
N ASN A 131 -10.79 11.88 11.19
CA ASN A 131 -10.92 10.43 11.15
C ASN A 131 -10.17 9.79 9.96
N VAL A 132 -9.44 10.57 9.15
CA VAL A 132 -8.61 10.06 8.05
C VAL A 132 -7.15 10.02 8.46
N ARG A 133 -6.50 8.87 8.28
CA ARG A 133 -5.04 8.70 8.37
C ARG A 133 -4.47 8.44 6.99
N GLY A 134 -3.48 9.22 6.58
CA GLY A 134 -2.69 8.93 5.38
C GLY A 134 -1.70 7.78 5.63
N ILE A 135 -1.54 6.92 4.67
CA ILE A 135 -0.50 5.87 4.64
C ILE A 135 0.42 6.19 3.47
N GLN A 136 1.56 6.75 3.76
CA GLN A 136 2.53 7.20 2.77
C GLN A 136 3.75 6.30 2.74
N PHE A 137 4.43 6.25 1.60
CA PHE A 137 5.68 5.53 1.44
C PHE A 137 6.74 6.44 0.83
N LYS A 138 8.00 6.16 1.13
CA LYS A 138 9.13 6.81 0.47
C LYS A 138 9.55 6.00 -0.75
N GLU A 139 8.72 5.98 -1.78
CA GLU A 139 8.93 5.19 -3.00
C GLU A 139 10.26 5.52 -3.68
N GLN A 140 10.76 6.75 -3.55
CA GLN A 140 12.07 7.15 -4.05
C GLN A 140 13.21 6.32 -3.45
N GLU A 141 13.04 5.78 -2.23
CA GLU A 141 14.05 4.93 -1.61
C GLU A 141 14.10 3.54 -2.30
N ALA A 142 12.92 2.95 -2.62
CA ALA A 142 12.86 1.69 -3.38
C ALA A 142 13.34 1.87 -4.82
N GLY A 143 12.90 2.93 -5.48
CA GLY A 143 13.37 3.30 -6.81
C GLY A 143 14.88 3.46 -6.85
N TYR A 144 15.47 4.13 -5.86
CA TYR A 144 16.91 4.33 -5.76
C TYR A 144 17.68 2.99 -5.67
N LEU A 145 17.21 2.07 -4.82
CA LEU A 145 17.82 0.77 -4.66
C LEU A 145 17.73 -0.06 -5.96
N ALA A 146 16.56 -0.06 -6.60
CA ALA A 146 16.35 -0.74 -7.89
C ALA A 146 17.22 -0.13 -9.01
N GLY A 147 17.27 1.20 -9.09
CA GLY A 147 18.12 1.92 -10.03
C GLY A 147 19.61 1.66 -9.79
N TYR A 148 20.04 1.60 -8.53
CA TYR A 148 21.42 1.28 -8.19
C TYR A 148 21.81 -0.11 -8.67
N ILE A 149 20.93 -1.12 -8.49
CA ILE A 149 21.12 -2.47 -9.02
C ILE A 149 21.19 -2.43 -10.56
N ALA A 150 20.25 -1.74 -11.22
CA ALA A 150 20.24 -1.62 -12.68
C ALA A 150 21.51 -0.98 -13.23
N GLY A 151 21.96 0.13 -12.64
CA GLY A 151 23.18 0.83 -13.03
C GLY A 151 24.44 -0.02 -12.88
N LEU A 152 24.57 -0.79 -11.78
CA LEU A 152 25.67 -1.75 -11.60
C LEU A 152 25.60 -2.88 -12.63
N THR A 153 24.40 -3.35 -12.94
CA THR A 153 24.17 -4.45 -13.91
C THR A 153 24.66 -4.04 -15.29
N VAL A 154 24.19 -2.90 -15.82
CA VAL A 154 24.58 -2.47 -17.18
C VAL A 154 26.04 -2.02 -17.25
N LYS A 155 26.61 -1.46 -16.17
CA LYS A 155 28.04 -1.17 -16.08
C LYS A 155 28.90 -2.43 -16.23
N GLN A 156 28.44 -3.53 -15.64
CA GLN A 156 29.16 -4.83 -15.69
C GLN A 156 28.94 -5.52 -17.04
N GLN A 157 27.72 -5.43 -17.62
CA GLN A 157 27.42 -6.06 -18.90
C GLN A 157 28.08 -5.33 -20.08
N GLY A 158 28.35 -4.03 -19.93
CA GLY A 158 28.80 -3.19 -21.04
C GLY A 158 27.68 -2.89 -22.03
N GLY A 159 28.06 -2.59 -23.27
CA GLY A 159 27.12 -2.21 -24.33
C GLY A 159 26.60 -0.77 -24.18
N PRO A 160 25.34 -0.49 -24.56
CA PRO A 160 24.78 0.86 -24.58
C PRO A 160 24.70 1.57 -23.23
N GLN A 161 24.66 0.77 -22.13
CA GLN A 161 24.48 1.25 -20.75
C GLN A 161 23.23 2.13 -20.59
N VAL A 162 22.11 1.70 -21.17
CA VAL A 162 20.82 2.36 -21.09
C VAL A 162 19.92 1.56 -20.17
N VAL A 163 19.26 2.24 -19.22
CA VAL A 163 18.21 1.68 -18.38
C VAL A 163 16.96 2.54 -18.48
N SER A 164 15.79 1.95 -18.28
CA SER A 164 14.55 2.70 -18.41
C SER A 164 13.55 2.38 -17.31
N ALA A 165 12.59 3.27 -17.12
CA ALA A 165 11.43 3.06 -16.29
C ALA A 165 10.16 3.52 -16.99
N ILE A 166 9.05 2.81 -16.73
CA ILE A 166 7.72 3.11 -17.26
C ILE A 166 6.78 3.32 -16.09
N GLY A 167 6.22 4.52 -15.97
CA GLY A 167 5.13 4.82 -15.06
C GLY A 167 3.79 4.61 -15.75
N ALA A 168 2.78 4.06 -15.05
CA ALA A 168 1.43 4.04 -15.61
C ALA A 168 0.90 5.46 -15.84
N ASN A 169 1.11 6.35 -14.85
CA ASN A 169 0.64 7.73 -14.89
C ASN A 169 1.58 8.63 -14.07
N THR A 170 1.37 9.96 -14.11
CA THR A 170 2.19 10.99 -13.43
C THR A 170 1.73 11.28 -12.00
N VAL A 171 1.17 10.29 -11.27
CA VAL A 171 0.80 10.46 -9.86
C VAL A 171 2.04 10.47 -8.95
N PRO A 172 1.98 11.15 -7.79
CA PRO A 172 3.15 11.35 -6.93
C PRO A 172 3.93 10.09 -6.54
N PRO A 173 3.30 8.94 -6.18
CA PRO A 173 4.04 7.72 -5.87
C PRO A 173 4.90 7.22 -7.04
N ILE A 174 4.35 7.28 -8.26
CA ILE A 174 5.05 6.86 -9.49
C ILE A 174 6.23 7.78 -9.76
N VAL A 175 6.02 9.10 -9.69
CA VAL A 175 7.09 10.09 -9.88
C VAL A 175 8.22 9.88 -8.88
N ARG A 176 7.91 9.59 -7.61
CA ARG A 176 8.91 9.30 -6.58
C ARG A 176 9.73 8.04 -6.90
N TYR A 177 9.09 6.95 -7.30
CA TYR A 177 9.81 5.75 -7.75
C TYR A 177 10.78 6.05 -8.88
N MET A 178 10.31 6.75 -9.92
CA MET A 178 11.09 7.02 -11.13
C MET A 178 12.24 8.00 -10.87
N GLY A 179 12.01 9.03 -10.04
CA GLY A 179 13.08 9.97 -9.62
C GLY A 179 14.18 9.27 -8.83
N GLY A 180 13.77 8.43 -7.86
CA GLY A 180 14.70 7.59 -7.12
C GLY A 180 15.49 6.64 -8.02
N TYR A 181 14.81 5.97 -8.95
CA TYR A 181 15.44 5.04 -9.91
C TYR A 181 16.54 5.73 -10.73
N ARG A 182 16.23 6.89 -11.32
CA ARG A 182 17.20 7.69 -12.07
C ARG A 182 18.43 8.02 -11.23
N ALA A 183 18.21 8.52 -10.01
CA ALA A 183 19.31 8.92 -9.13
C ALA A 183 20.15 7.72 -8.69
N GLY A 184 19.54 6.58 -8.37
CA GLY A 184 20.22 5.34 -8.00
C GLY A 184 21.08 4.78 -9.15
N ALA A 185 20.53 4.74 -10.36
CA ALA A 185 21.25 4.29 -11.56
C ALA A 185 22.48 5.17 -11.84
N LYS A 186 22.33 6.49 -11.80
CA LYS A 186 23.43 7.46 -11.97
C LYS A 186 24.49 7.34 -10.87
N ARG A 187 24.08 7.07 -9.63
CA ARG A 187 25.00 6.83 -8.51
C ARG A 187 25.88 5.60 -8.73
N ALA A 188 25.29 4.54 -9.28
CA ALA A 188 26.00 3.28 -9.56
C ALA A 188 26.93 3.37 -10.78
N ASN A 189 26.49 4.15 -11.76
CA ASN A 189 27.15 4.32 -13.04
C ASN A 189 26.89 5.72 -13.60
N SER A 190 27.86 6.61 -13.48
CA SER A 190 27.73 8.00 -13.94
C SER A 190 27.49 8.13 -15.46
N LYS A 191 27.92 7.13 -16.25
CA LYS A 191 27.79 7.11 -17.71
C LYS A 191 26.42 6.55 -18.17
N VAL A 192 25.58 5.99 -17.27
CA VAL A 192 24.32 5.36 -17.65
C VAL A 192 23.34 6.40 -18.24
N THR A 193 22.69 6.05 -19.33
CA THR A 193 21.51 6.77 -19.83
C THR A 193 20.28 6.23 -19.17
N VAL A 194 19.40 7.11 -18.68
CA VAL A 194 18.15 6.74 -18.02
C VAL A 194 16.97 7.34 -18.77
N ILE A 195 16.10 6.47 -19.29
CA ILE A 195 14.89 6.85 -20.02
C ILE A 195 13.70 6.69 -19.08
N LEU A 196 12.92 7.74 -18.90
CA LEU A 196 11.70 7.74 -18.11
C LEU A 196 10.51 8.06 -19.03
N SER A 197 9.51 7.16 -19.06
CA SER A 197 8.32 7.33 -19.89
C SER A 197 7.05 7.02 -19.10
N TYR A 198 5.91 7.52 -19.57
CA TYR A 198 4.59 7.24 -18.99
C TYR A 198 3.67 6.65 -20.04
N ALA A 199 2.95 5.59 -19.66
CA ALA A 199 1.98 4.93 -20.53
C ALA A 199 0.65 5.69 -20.63
N ASN A 200 0.45 6.71 -19.76
CA ASN A 200 -0.78 7.48 -19.66
C ASN A 200 -2.03 6.61 -19.46
N ASP A 201 -1.89 5.58 -18.63
CA ASP A 201 -2.98 4.70 -18.22
C ASP A 201 -3.49 5.08 -16.83
N PRO A 202 -4.65 5.76 -16.71
CA PRO A 202 -5.22 6.13 -15.43
C PRO A 202 -5.83 4.94 -14.67
N THR A 203 -5.97 3.78 -15.33
CA THR A 203 -6.54 2.58 -14.74
C THR A 203 -5.49 1.65 -14.13
N PHE A 204 -4.21 1.83 -14.47
CA PHE A 204 -3.09 0.96 -14.08
C PHE A 204 -3.27 -0.51 -14.51
N SER A 205 -4.06 -0.77 -15.55
CA SER A 205 -4.43 -2.12 -15.99
C SER A 205 -4.23 -2.40 -17.46
N ASP A 206 -4.03 -1.38 -18.30
CA ASP A 206 -3.88 -1.52 -19.75
C ASP A 206 -2.46 -2.00 -20.11
N GLN A 207 -2.31 -3.32 -20.19
CA GLN A 207 -1.02 -3.94 -20.52
C GLN A 207 -0.52 -3.59 -21.92
N ALA A 208 -1.42 -3.30 -22.88
CA ALA A 208 -1.04 -2.95 -24.24
C ALA A 208 -0.30 -1.62 -24.28
N LYS A 209 -0.78 -0.59 -23.56
CA LYS A 209 -0.11 0.71 -23.44
C LYS A 209 1.28 0.61 -22.82
N CYS A 210 1.41 -0.17 -21.74
CA CYS A 210 2.72 -0.38 -21.12
C CYS A 210 3.66 -1.19 -22.02
N LYS A 211 3.16 -2.16 -22.80
CA LYS A 211 3.96 -2.91 -23.77
C LYS A 211 4.46 -2.00 -24.88
N GLU A 212 3.59 -1.17 -25.47
CA GLU A 212 3.95 -0.18 -26.49
C GLU A 212 5.05 0.77 -25.99
N THR A 213 4.87 1.33 -24.78
CA THR A 213 5.87 2.21 -24.16
C THR A 213 7.21 1.49 -23.99
N ALA A 214 7.18 0.20 -23.60
CA ALA A 214 8.38 -0.61 -23.47
C ALA A 214 9.07 -0.85 -24.81
N LEU A 215 8.32 -1.15 -25.88
CA LEU A 215 8.86 -1.34 -27.21
C LEU A 215 9.58 -0.08 -27.70
N ASN A 216 9.03 1.10 -27.47
CA ASN A 216 9.69 2.38 -27.79
C ASN A 216 11.00 2.57 -27.00
N GLN A 217 11.09 2.12 -25.75
CA GLN A 217 12.33 2.15 -24.98
C GLN A 217 13.34 1.09 -25.45
N ILE A 218 12.89 -0.06 -25.93
CA ILE A 218 13.74 -1.11 -26.52
C ILE A 218 14.42 -0.60 -27.79
N GLN A 219 13.69 0.13 -28.65
CA GLN A 219 14.29 0.81 -29.82
C GLN A 219 15.41 1.78 -29.41
N GLN A 220 15.30 2.41 -28.24
CA GLN A 220 16.33 3.30 -27.67
C GLN A 220 17.45 2.52 -26.94
N LYS A 221 17.57 1.19 -27.19
CA LYS A 221 18.64 0.34 -26.69
C LYS A 221 18.66 0.13 -25.18
N THR A 222 17.51 0.23 -24.48
CA THR A 222 17.46 -0.10 -23.04
C THR A 222 17.88 -1.54 -22.79
N GLN A 223 18.56 -1.79 -21.67
CA GLN A 223 18.99 -3.13 -21.23
C GLN A 223 18.19 -3.59 -19.99
N VAL A 224 17.53 -2.66 -19.30
CA VAL A 224 16.73 -2.93 -18.10
C VAL A 224 15.47 -2.08 -18.15
N ILE A 225 14.31 -2.69 -17.97
CA ILE A 225 13.01 -2.00 -17.90
C ILE A 225 12.44 -2.12 -16.49
N PHE A 226 12.22 -1.01 -15.82
CA PHE A 226 11.53 -0.94 -14.52
C PHE A 226 10.05 -0.56 -14.74
N ALA A 227 9.14 -1.46 -14.38
CA ALA A 227 7.70 -1.29 -14.60
C ALA A 227 7.00 -0.78 -13.33
N VAL A 228 6.76 0.54 -13.24
CA VAL A 228 6.09 1.20 -12.10
C VAL A 228 4.63 1.47 -12.46
N ALA A 229 3.86 0.42 -12.72
CA ALA A 229 2.60 0.59 -13.45
C ALA A 229 1.47 -0.38 -13.06
N GLY A 230 1.53 -1.00 -11.88
CA GLY A 230 0.49 -1.95 -11.47
C GLY A 230 0.33 -3.08 -12.49
N GLY A 231 -0.92 -3.46 -12.81
CA GLY A 231 -1.23 -4.49 -13.81
C GLY A 231 -0.78 -4.13 -15.23
N CYS A 232 -0.80 -2.85 -15.62
CA CYS A 232 -0.24 -2.35 -16.90
C CYS A 232 1.22 -2.77 -17.04
N GLY A 233 1.99 -2.72 -15.94
CA GLY A 233 3.42 -3.06 -15.91
C GLY A 233 3.74 -4.48 -16.39
N LEU A 234 2.80 -5.42 -16.30
CA LEU A 234 2.98 -6.78 -16.81
C LEU A 234 3.22 -6.78 -18.33
N GLY A 235 2.59 -5.85 -19.06
CA GLY A 235 2.84 -5.68 -20.51
C GLY A 235 4.28 -5.24 -20.78
N ALA A 236 4.80 -4.29 -20.01
CA ALA A 236 6.19 -3.85 -20.13
C ALA A 236 7.20 -4.95 -19.76
N LEU A 237 6.91 -5.72 -18.69
CA LEU A 237 7.74 -6.85 -18.29
C LEU A 237 7.72 -7.97 -19.32
N ASN A 238 6.57 -8.18 -19.98
CA ASN A 238 6.48 -9.15 -21.09
C ASN A 238 7.32 -8.72 -22.30
N ALA A 239 7.29 -7.44 -22.68
CA ALA A 239 8.17 -6.90 -23.72
C ALA A 239 9.66 -7.08 -23.37
N ALA A 240 10.05 -6.85 -22.11
CA ALA A 240 11.41 -7.09 -21.62
C ALA A 240 11.80 -8.58 -21.79
N LYS A 241 10.88 -9.51 -21.43
CA LYS A 241 11.09 -10.95 -21.59
C LYS A 241 11.29 -11.35 -23.05
N GLU A 242 10.40 -10.89 -23.95
CA GLU A 242 10.46 -11.17 -25.38
C GLU A 242 11.77 -10.67 -26.00
N ALA A 243 12.23 -9.49 -25.58
CA ALA A 243 13.50 -8.89 -26.03
C ALA A 243 14.73 -9.43 -25.30
N LYS A 244 14.59 -10.41 -24.39
CA LYS A 244 15.68 -10.99 -23.56
C LYS A 244 16.43 -9.94 -22.72
N LEU A 245 15.73 -8.92 -22.26
CA LEU A 245 16.21 -7.85 -21.40
C LEU A 245 15.85 -8.13 -19.93
N TRP A 246 16.47 -7.37 -19.02
CA TRP A 246 16.12 -7.43 -17.61
C TRP A 246 14.84 -6.65 -17.32
N GLY A 247 13.95 -7.26 -16.52
CA GLY A 247 12.78 -6.61 -15.93
C GLY A 247 13.00 -6.29 -14.46
N ILE A 248 12.47 -5.17 -13.99
CA ILE A 248 12.36 -4.85 -12.56
C ILE A 248 10.89 -4.67 -12.22
N GLY A 249 10.44 -5.40 -11.21
CA GLY A 249 9.07 -5.35 -10.70
C GLY A 249 8.86 -4.23 -9.68
N VAL A 250 7.58 -4.06 -9.25
CA VAL A 250 7.19 -3.03 -8.31
C VAL A 250 6.25 -3.57 -7.22
N ASP A 251 6.23 -2.91 -6.06
CA ASP A 251 5.43 -3.16 -4.87
C ASP A 251 5.73 -4.48 -4.19
N VAL A 252 5.59 -5.61 -4.90
CA VAL A 252 5.87 -6.97 -4.40
C VAL A 252 7.05 -7.61 -5.12
N ASP A 253 7.59 -8.69 -4.57
CA ASP A 253 8.64 -9.44 -5.27
C ASP A 253 8.05 -10.23 -6.43
N GLN A 254 8.18 -9.69 -7.64
CA GLN A 254 7.70 -10.27 -8.89
C GLN A 254 8.69 -11.26 -9.54
N GLY A 255 9.73 -11.70 -8.81
CA GLY A 255 10.72 -12.66 -9.32
C GLY A 255 10.13 -13.97 -9.85
N TYR A 256 8.90 -14.34 -9.44
CA TYR A 256 8.17 -15.50 -9.93
C TYR A 256 7.75 -15.40 -11.41
N LEU A 257 7.77 -14.19 -12.02
CA LEU A 257 7.45 -13.99 -13.43
C LEU A 257 8.50 -14.60 -14.38
N GLY A 258 9.69 -14.88 -13.87
CA GLY A 258 10.71 -15.60 -14.62
C GLY A 258 12.15 -15.15 -14.37
N SER A 259 13.08 -15.86 -14.94
CA SER A 259 14.51 -15.64 -14.73
C SER A 259 15.07 -14.33 -15.31
N TYR A 260 14.30 -13.64 -16.15
CA TYR A 260 14.60 -12.32 -16.68
C TYR A 260 14.34 -11.19 -15.66
N MET A 261 13.66 -11.49 -14.55
CA MET A 261 13.44 -10.51 -13.49
C MET A 261 14.76 -10.26 -12.75
N LEU A 262 15.28 -9.03 -12.83
CA LEU A 262 16.50 -8.62 -12.17
C LEU A 262 16.31 -8.49 -10.65
N THR A 263 15.25 -7.81 -10.25
CA THR A 263 14.77 -7.60 -8.87
C THR A 263 13.39 -6.95 -8.89
N SER A 264 12.89 -6.51 -7.72
CA SER A 264 11.69 -5.69 -7.61
C SER A 264 11.90 -4.55 -6.61
N ALA A 265 11.31 -3.39 -6.86
CA ALA A 265 11.28 -2.26 -5.93
C ALA A 265 10.12 -2.46 -4.95
N LEU A 266 10.41 -2.86 -3.72
CA LEU A 266 9.40 -3.28 -2.75
C LEU A 266 8.77 -2.12 -1.99
N LYS A 267 7.45 -2.20 -1.82
CA LYS A 267 6.60 -1.33 -1.03
C LYS A 267 5.62 -2.20 -0.24
N ASP A 268 5.84 -2.35 1.06
CA ASP A 268 5.08 -3.33 1.86
C ASP A 268 3.71 -2.79 2.26
N VAL A 269 2.83 -2.70 1.28
CA VAL A 269 1.42 -2.32 1.46
C VAL A 269 0.70 -3.31 2.37
N ALA A 270 1.03 -4.60 2.27
CA ALA A 270 0.42 -5.63 3.10
C ALA A 270 0.74 -5.42 4.59
N ALA A 271 2.01 -5.12 4.92
CA ALA A 271 2.38 -4.77 6.29
C ALA A 271 1.69 -3.49 6.76
N ALA A 272 1.57 -2.48 5.89
CA ALA A 272 0.90 -1.22 6.25
C ALA A 272 -0.58 -1.45 6.62
N VAL A 273 -1.32 -2.24 5.85
CA VAL A 273 -2.70 -2.63 6.15
C VAL A 273 -2.78 -3.42 7.46
N TYR A 274 -1.91 -4.42 7.61
CA TYR A 274 -1.89 -5.27 8.81
C TYR A 274 -1.59 -4.48 10.08
N LEU A 275 -0.49 -3.72 10.11
CA LEU A 275 -0.04 -2.97 11.27
C LEU A 275 -1.02 -1.86 11.66
N THR A 276 -1.63 -1.20 10.68
CA THR A 276 -2.63 -0.15 10.93
C THR A 276 -3.91 -0.75 11.53
N THR A 277 -4.35 -1.92 11.04
CA THR A 277 -5.51 -2.62 11.61
C THR A 277 -5.19 -3.18 13.00
N GLN A 278 -3.98 -3.70 13.23
CA GLN A 278 -3.53 -4.17 14.54
C GLN A 278 -3.57 -3.05 15.58
N GLU A 279 -3.07 -1.85 15.23
CA GLU A 279 -3.14 -0.66 16.07
C GLU A 279 -4.59 -0.28 16.37
N PHE A 280 -5.46 -0.23 15.36
CA PHE A 280 -6.88 0.05 15.52
C PHE A 280 -7.56 -0.99 16.42
N LYS A 281 -7.34 -2.29 16.19
CA LYS A 281 -7.94 -3.37 17.01
C LYS A 281 -7.54 -3.27 18.48
N LYS A 282 -6.27 -2.91 18.76
CA LYS A 282 -5.77 -2.78 20.14
C LYS A 282 -6.51 -1.70 20.93
N ASN A 283 -6.80 -0.57 20.32
CA ASN A 283 -7.56 0.52 20.94
C ASN A 283 -8.25 1.39 19.86
N PRO A 284 -9.49 1.05 19.47
CA PRO A 284 -10.22 1.81 18.46
C PRO A 284 -10.42 3.30 18.79
N GLY A 285 -10.64 3.60 20.09
CA GLY A 285 -10.83 4.98 20.58
C GLY A 285 -9.56 5.84 20.51
N ALA A 286 -8.38 5.22 20.63
CA ALA A 286 -7.11 5.92 20.52
C ALA A 286 -6.58 6.03 19.09
N PHE A 287 -7.26 5.45 18.10
CA PHE A 287 -6.84 5.56 16.71
C PHE A 287 -7.00 7.01 16.22
N LYS A 288 -5.87 7.66 15.96
CA LYS A 288 -5.84 9.05 15.50
C LYS A 288 -5.72 9.12 13.99
N GLY A 289 -6.48 10.01 13.37
CA GLY A 289 -6.29 10.50 12.02
C GLY A 289 -5.64 11.90 12.01
N GLY A 290 -5.77 12.62 10.90
CA GLY A 290 -5.22 13.97 10.75
C GLY A 290 -3.71 14.02 10.52
N PHE A 291 -3.05 12.89 10.26
CA PHE A 291 -1.62 12.82 9.96
C PHE A 291 -1.28 11.68 9.02
N ASP A 292 -0.09 11.75 8.42
CA ASP A 292 0.46 10.70 7.56
C ASP A 292 1.39 9.77 8.32
N LYS A 293 1.12 8.46 8.28
CA LYS A 293 2.05 7.42 8.71
C LYS A 293 2.95 7.05 7.54
N VAL A 294 4.24 7.26 7.69
CA VAL A 294 5.21 7.10 6.59
C VAL A 294 6.00 5.80 6.73
N PHE A 295 5.98 4.99 5.70
CA PHE A 295 6.77 3.78 5.54
C PHE A 295 8.01 4.06 4.68
N ASN A 296 9.16 3.53 5.09
CA ASN A 296 10.45 3.80 4.47
C ASN A 296 11.43 2.64 4.68
N VAL A 297 12.67 2.77 4.18
CA VAL A 297 13.72 1.75 4.38
C VAL A 297 14.06 1.54 5.86
N LYS A 298 14.05 2.61 6.69
CA LYS A 298 14.41 2.53 8.11
C LYS A 298 13.44 1.66 8.92
N ASN A 299 12.12 1.74 8.62
CA ASN A 299 11.10 0.95 9.32
C ASN A 299 10.69 -0.33 8.57
N GLY A 300 11.41 -0.69 7.50
CA GLY A 300 11.18 -1.93 6.74
C GLY A 300 10.04 -1.88 5.74
N GLY A 301 9.32 -0.76 5.63
CA GLY A 301 8.19 -0.63 4.70
C GLY A 301 8.59 -0.45 3.23
N ILE A 302 9.88 -0.22 2.97
CA ILE A 302 10.48 -0.02 1.65
C ILE A 302 11.74 -0.88 1.54
N GLY A 303 11.98 -1.43 0.33
CA GLY A 303 13.17 -2.24 0.10
C GLY A 303 13.37 -2.63 -1.36
N TYR A 304 14.08 -3.73 -1.55
CA TYR A 304 14.18 -4.40 -2.85
C TYR A 304 14.03 -5.91 -2.68
N GLY A 305 13.55 -6.58 -3.72
CA GLY A 305 13.28 -8.01 -3.77
C GLY A 305 14.51 -8.85 -4.03
N LYS A 306 14.30 -10.14 -4.25
CA LYS A 306 15.38 -11.06 -4.61
C LYS A 306 16.04 -10.59 -5.89
N VAL A 307 17.38 -10.54 -5.87
CA VAL A 307 18.17 -10.27 -7.09
C VAL A 307 18.32 -11.57 -7.86
N SER A 308 18.19 -11.52 -9.17
CA SER A 308 18.25 -12.70 -10.06
C SER A 308 19.51 -13.55 -9.84
N THR A 309 19.33 -14.86 -9.78
CA THR A 309 20.43 -15.81 -9.71
C THR A 309 21.21 -15.91 -11.03
N LYS A 310 20.62 -15.43 -12.14
CA LYS A 310 21.29 -15.37 -13.45
C LYS A 310 22.25 -14.20 -13.59
N LEU A 311 22.23 -13.25 -12.63
CA LEU A 311 23.08 -12.07 -12.67
C LEU A 311 24.53 -12.45 -12.30
N LYS A 312 25.47 -12.16 -13.19
CA LYS A 312 26.91 -12.29 -12.90
C LYS A 312 27.29 -11.34 -11.73
N ASN A 313 28.24 -11.78 -10.88
CA ASN A 313 28.67 -11.02 -9.69
C ASN A 313 27.53 -10.59 -8.75
N ARG A 314 26.44 -11.35 -8.75
CA ARG A 314 25.24 -11.10 -7.92
C ARG A 314 25.58 -10.76 -6.47
N ALA A 315 26.47 -11.53 -5.83
CA ALA A 315 26.85 -11.33 -4.43
C ALA A 315 27.48 -9.94 -4.19
N ALA A 316 28.37 -9.50 -5.07
CA ALA A 316 28.99 -8.18 -4.99
C ALA A 316 27.97 -7.04 -5.19
N ILE A 317 27.01 -7.20 -6.11
CA ILE A 317 25.94 -6.22 -6.33
C ILE A 317 25.04 -6.13 -5.09
N ILE A 318 24.64 -7.26 -4.51
CA ILE A 318 23.85 -7.29 -3.27
C ILE A 318 24.60 -6.61 -2.12
N LYS A 319 25.91 -6.94 -1.93
CA LYS A 319 26.75 -6.30 -0.89
C LYS A 319 26.78 -4.79 -1.03
N LYS A 320 27.02 -4.26 -2.24
CA LYS A 320 27.04 -2.82 -2.53
C LYS A 320 25.66 -2.19 -2.29
N THR A 321 24.58 -2.83 -2.77
CA THR A 321 23.20 -2.33 -2.59
C THR A 321 22.80 -2.30 -1.12
N ASN A 322 23.17 -3.30 -0.32
CA ASN A 322 22.94 -3.31 1.12
C ASN A 322 23.69 -2.19 1.85
N ALA A 323 24.90 -1.84 1.42
CA ALA A 323 25.63 -0.69 1.96
C ALA A 323 24.88 0.61 1.67
N ILE A 324 24.37 0.80 0.44
CA ILE A 324 23.53 1.95 0.08
C ILE A 324 22.22 1.95 0.91
N LYS A 325 21.56 0.81 1.06
CA LYS A 325 20.34 0.69 1.89
C LYS A 325 20.58 1.15 3.33
N LYS A 326 21.73 0.79 3.93
CA LYS A 326 22.11 1.27 5.27
C LYS A 326 22.32 2.78 5.30
N LEU A 327 22.92 3.37 4.27
CA LEU A 327 23.11 4.83 4.18
C LEU A 327 21.79 5.58 4.01
N ILE A 328 20.83 5.01 3.29
CA ILE A 328 19.46 5.56 3.20
C ILE A 328 18.75 5.46 4.56
N ALA A 329 18.79 4.30 5.20
CA ALA A 329 18.17 4.08 6.52
C ALA A 329 18.70 5.03 7.60
N SER A 330 20.00 5.37 7.55
CA SER A 330 20.62 6.34 8.47
C SER A 330 20.43 7.81 8.07
N GLY A 331 19.79 8.09 6.91
CA GLY A 331 19.59 9.45 6.40
C GLY A 331 20.84 10.10 5.77
N LYS A 332 21.97 9.37 5.67
CA LYS A 332 23.20 9.86 4.99
C LYS A 332 23.02 9.99 3.47
N ILE A 333 22.14 9.18 2.88
CA ILE A 333 21.66 9.35 1.51
C ILE A 333 20.16 9.67 1.59
N LYS A 334 19.76 10.75 0.94
CA LYS A 334 18.36 11.16 0.79
C LYS A 334 17.98 11.06 -0.69
N PRO A 335 17.39 9.94 -1.15
CA PRO A 335 16.95 9.80 -2.53
C PRO A 335 16.00 10.93 -2.92
N PRO A 336 16.16 11.55 -4.12
CA PRO A 336 15.26 12.61 -4.56
C PRO A 336 13.88 12.04 -4.91
N ALA A 337 12.84 12.84 -4.67
CA ALA A 337 11.46 12.49 -4.96
C ALA A 337 11.05 12.77 -6.42
N LYS A 338 11.90 13.48 -7.19
CA LYS A 338 11.68 13.83 -8.60
C LYS A 338 12.94 13.64 -9.43
#